data_9546ab8335b668ee393abf8638421148
#
_entry.id   9546ab8335b668ee393abf8638421148
#
_cell.length_a   1.000
_cell.length_b   1.000
_cell.length_c   1.000
_cell.angle_alpha   90.00
_cell.angle_beta   90.00
_cell.angle_gamma   90.00
#
_symmetry.space_group_name_H-M   'P 1'
#
loop_
_entity.id
_entity.type
_entity.pdbx_description
1 polymer ?
#
loop_
_entity_poly.entity_id
_entity_poly.type
_entity_poly.pdbx_seq_one_letter_code
_entity_poly.pdbx_strand_id
1 'polypeptide(L)'
;MRDASNGLATHRPHLAAAVLAVALVAGCGHGAATSGPNAGTIAELQRNYTDIVSRVLPSVVEIKSASAIGSGVVFDTAGHIITNAHVVGQDTRFTVRLSTAAQLPATLLSSYPPDDIAVLTVQGAANLVPARFGRSAGSRPGDIVMAMGSPLGLESSVTDGIVSAVGRTVPEPPGQGGLGTVLRQVIQTSAPINPGNSGGALVNAAGEVIGIPTLAAVNPELGSAVPGIGFAVPSDVATDLAGQMIAHGRVVNSHRTALGISAATVTDPNGVPIGVGVVEVKPGGPAAAAGLRPGDVITAVAGEPVTDALALQEALARHNAGERVDVTIRRGESSVTVSVVLEMLPAT
;
A
#
# COMPACT_ATOMS: atom_id res chain seq x y z
N MET A 1 -61.74 58.26 16.81
CA MET A 1 -61.86 59.69 16.49
C MET A 1 -61.54 59.81 15.01
N ARG A 2 -62.63 60.11 14.28
CA ARG A 2 -62.82 60.93 13.06
C ARG A 2 -62.01 60.49 11.84
N ASP A 3 -62.66 59.89 10.83
CA ASP A 3 -63.61 60.47 9.87
C ASP A 3 -62.86 61.28 8.83
N ALA A 4 -63.00 61.16 7.61
CA ALA A 4 -64.06 61.18 6.60
C ALA A 4 -63.30 61.23 5.26
N SER A 5 -63.68 60.60 4.30
CA SER A 5 -64.74 60.71 3.28
C SER A 5 -64.35 61.44 2.00
N ASN A 6 -64.77 60.80 0.96
CA ASN A 6 -65.31 61.35 -0.30
C ASN A 6 -64.40 61.71 -1.49
N GLY A 7 -64.85 61.21 -2.57
CA GLY A 7 -64.81 61.85 -3.89
C GLY A 7 -64.98 60.92 -5.08
N LEU A 8 -66.26 60.65 -5.45
CA LEU A 8 -66.63 60.11 -6.75
C LEU A 8 -66.26 61.07 -7.86
N ALA A 9 -65.80 60.51 -9.01
CA ALA A 9 -66.18 61.04 -10.31
C ALA A 9 -66.06 59.96 -11.39
N THR A 10 -67.20 59.70 -11.97
CA THR A 10 -67.48 58.89 -13.14
C THR A 10 -66.95 59.53 -14.43
N HIS A 11 -66.36 58.82 -15.32
CA HIS A 11 -66.54 59.01 -16.81
C HIS A 11 -66.16 57.70 -17.57
N ARG A 12 -67.16 57.13 -18.23
CA ARG A 12 -67.05 56.30 -19.43
C ARG A 12 -67.35 57.28 -20.59
N PRO A 13 -67.03 57.04 -21.91
CA PRO A 13 -66.95 55.76 -22.60
C PRO A 13 -65.84 55.77 -23.73
N HIS A 14 -65.65 54.76 -24.41
CA HIS A 14 -65.74 54.42 -25.83
C HIS A 14 -64.88 53.20 -26.22
N LEU A 15 -65.62 52.29 -26.86
CA LEU A 15 -65.07 51.09 -27.52
C LEU A 15 -64.08 51.47 -28.63
N ALA A 16 -62.98 50.72 -28.73
CA ALA A 16 -62.33 50.41 -29.99
C ALA A 16 -61.81 49.01 -29.94
N ALA A 17 -62.47 48.11 -30.64
CA ALA A 17 -62.03 46.75 -30.83
C ALA A 17 -60.84 46.76 -31.79
N ALA A 18 -59.65 46.36 -31.27
CA ALA A 18 -58.50 46.00 -32.10
C ALA A 18 -58.32 44.49 -32.01
N VAL A 19 -58.68 43.79 -33.08
CA VAL A 19 -58.42 42.37 -33.29
C VAL A 19 -56.91 42.24 -33.55
N LEU A 20 -56.15 41.73 -32.55
CA LEU A 20 -54.75 41.41 -32.73
C LEU A 20 -54.66 39.88 -32.94
N ALA A 21 -54.38 39.49 -34.18
CA ALA A 21 -54.11 38.13 -34.56
C ALA A 21 -52.79 37.68 -33.88
N VAL A 22 -52.91 36.81 -32.90
CA VAL A 22 -51.73 36.13 -32.30
C VAL A 22 -51.35 34.98 -33.22
N ALA A 23 -50.32 35.17 -34.03
CA ALA A 23 -49.67 34.09 -34.74
C ALA A 23 -48.95 33.20 -33.73
N LEU A 24 -49.44 31.99 -33.46
CA LEU A 24 -48.71 30.92 -32.76
C LEU A 24 -47.56 30.50 -33.66
N VAL A 25 -46.38 31.02 -33.40
CA VAL A 25 -45.13 30.42 -33.87
C VAL A 25 -44.87 29.21 -32.98
N ALA A 26 -45.21 28.03 -33.46
CA ALA A 26 -44.76 26.75 -32.89
C ALA A 26 -43.23 26.64 -33.13
N GLY A 27 -42.45 27.27 -32.26
CA GLY A 27 -41.03 27.06 -32.19
C GLY A 27 -40.76 25.68 -31.65
N CYS A 28 -40.42 24.71 -32.53
CA CYS A 28 -39.76 23.50 -32.14
C CYS A 28 -38.39 23.85 -31.51
N GLY A 29 -38.41 24.21 -30.24
CA GLY A 29 -37.22 24.27 -29.42
C GLY A 29 -36.69 22.86 -29.29
N HIS A 30 -35.74 22.48 -30.13
CA HIS A 30 -34.84 21.39 -29.79
C HIS A 30 -34.08 21.85 -28.54
N GLY A 31 -34.62 21.54 -27.37
CA GLY A 31 -33.89 21.55 -26.13
C GLY A 31 -32.72 20.58 -26.31
N ALA A 32 -31.53 21.12 -26.51
CA ALA A 32 -30.32 20.35 -26.32
C ALA A 32 -30.40 19.81 -24.90
N ALA A 33 -30.82 18.54 -24.77
CA ALA A 33 -30.68 17.82 -23.54
C ALA A 33 -29.17 17.85 -23.23
N THR A 34 -28.78 18.67 -22.26
CA THR A 34 -27.49 18.51 -21.60
C THR A 34 -27.50 17.10 -21.08
N SER A 35 -26.87 16.21 -21.83
CA SER A 35 -26.65 14.84 -21.40
C SER A 35 -25.77 14.92 -20.15
N GLY A 36 -26.39 14.86 -18.97
CA GLY A 36 -25.70 14.46 -17.76
C GLY A 36 -24.95 13.16 -18.06
N PRO A 37 -23.97 12.76 -17.24
CA PRO A 37 -23.20 11.56 -17.49
C PRO A 37 -24.18 10.42 -17.81
N ASN A 38 -24.07 9.89 -19.04
CA ASN A 38 -25.00 8.91 -19.58
C ASN A 38 -25.23 7.81 -18.55
N ALA A 39 -26.48 7.53 -18.19
CA ALA A 39 -26.81 6.40 -17.31
C ALA A 39 -26.21 5.09 -17.81
N GLY A 40 -25.96 4.95 -19.13
CA GLY A 40 -25.20 3.88 -19.76
C GLY A 40 -23.75 3.81 -19.28
N THR A 41 -23.07 4.96 -19.15
CA THR A 41 -21.65 5.01 -18.74
C THR A 41 -21.47 4.59 -17.26
N ILE A 42 -22.38 4.99 -16.36
CA ILE A 42 -22.34 4.60 -14.94
C ILE A 42 -22.64 3.10 -14.79
N ALA A 43 -23.66 2.60 -15.49
CA ALA A 43 -23.98 1.17 -15.45
C ALA A 43 -22.88 0.29 -16.07
N GLU A 44 -22.14 0.81 -17.05
CA GLU A 44 -20.96 0.15 -17.60
C GLU A 44 -19.80 0.13 -16.61
N LEU A 45 -19.52 1.24 -15.95
CA LEU A 45 -18.49 1.30 -14.90
C LEU A 45 -18.80 0.31 -13.78
N GLN A 46 -20.05 0.29 -13.30
CA GLN A 46 -20.48 -0.66 -12.26
C GLN A 46 -20.31 -2.11 -12.71
N ARG A 47 -20.70 -2.44 -13.96
CA ARG A 47 -20.48 -3.79 -14.51
C ARG A 47 -18.99 -4.14 -14.52
N ASN A 48 -18.13 -3.24 -14.98
CA ASN A 48 -16.69 -3.46 -15.00
C ASN A 48 -16.15 -3.76 -13.61
N TYR A 49 -16.58 -3.02 -12.57
CA TYR A 49 -16.19 -3.28 -11.18
C TYR A 49 -16.62 -4.67 -10.72
N THR A 50 -17.90 -5.01 -10.92
CA THR A 50 -18.42 -6.33 -10.50
C THR A 50 -17.76 -7.48 -11.27
N ASP A 51 -17.43 -7.29 -12.54
CA ASP A 51 -16.73 -8.28 -13.36
C ASP A 51 -15.28 -8.47 -12.91
N ILE A 52 -14.57 -7.41 -12.53
CA ILE A 52 -13.21 -7.50 -11.96
C ILE A 52 -13.27 -8.26 -10.64
N VAL A 53 -14.18 -7.87 -9.74
CA VAL A 53 -14.36 -8.51 -8.43
C VAL A 53 -14.64 -10.02 -8.61
N SER A 54 -15.59 -10.39 -9.47
CA SER A 54 -15.97 -11.79 -9.71
C SER A 54 -14.83 -12.64 -10.27
N ARG A 55 -13.95 -12.04 -11.07
CA ARG A 55 -12.77 -12.74 -11.64
C ARG A 55 -11.64 -12.91 -10.65
N VAL A 56 -11.42 -11.93 -9.76
CA VAL A 56 -10.24 -11.90 -8.87
C VAL A 56 -10.50 -12.57 -7.53
N LEU A 57 -11.71 -12.43 -6.96
CA LEU A 57 -12.03 -13.00 -5.64
C LEU A 57 -11.75 -14.50 -5.50
N PRO A 58 -11.94 -15.36 -6.53
CA PRO A 58 -11.56 -16.78 -6.44
C PRO A 58 -10.08 -17.02 -6.16
N SER A 59 -9.21 -16.02 -6.44
CA SER A 59 -7.77 -16.06 -6.18
C SER A 59 -7.37 -15.46 -4.84
N VAL A 60 -8.30 -14.84 -4.10
CA VAL A 60 -8.07 -14.25 -2.79
C VAL A 60 -8.60 -15.19 -1.72
N VAL A 61 -7.77 -15.52 -0.75
CA VAL A 61 -8.07 -16.50 0.29
C VAL A 61 -7.94 -15.89 1.69
N GLU A 62 -8.68 -16.45 2.66
CA GLU A 62 -8.43 -16.20 4.08
C GLU A 62 -7.29 -17.11 4.55
N ILE A 63 -6.39 -16.54 5.33
CA ILE A 63 -5.33 -17.27 6.03
C ILE A 63 -5.60 -17.14 7.53
N LYS A 64 -5.72 -18.28 8.20
CA LYS A 64 -5.93 -18.35 9.65
C LYS A 64 -4.85 -19.21 10.29
N SER A 65 -4.25 -18.68 11.35
CA SER A 65 -3.36 -19.41 12.26
C SER A 65 -3.93 -19.43 13.67
N ALA A 66 -3.14 -19.89 14.64
CA ALA A 66 -3.50 -19.83 16.05
C ALA A 66 -3.55 -18.39 16.58
N SER A 67 -2.73 -17.50 16.03
CA SER A 67 -2.49 -16.15 16.55
C SER A 67 -3.01 -15.02 15.64
N ALA A 68 -3.29 -15.30 14.36
CA ALA A 68 -3.62 -14.29 13.38
C ALA A 68 -4.65 -14.72 12.34
N ILE A 69 -5.33 -13.74 11.76
CA ILE A 69 -6.20 -13.86 10.59
C ILE A 69 -5.78 -12.77 9.60
N GLY A 70 -5.65 -13.13 8.33
CA GLY A 70 -5.34 -12.23 7.24
C GLY A 70 -5.78 -12.81 5.91
N SER A 71 -5.30 -12.22 4.84
CA SER A 71 -5.58 -12.68 3.48
C SER A 71 -4.33 -13.20 2.78
N GLY A 72 -4.53 -13.87 1.65
CA GLY A 72 -3.48 -14.29 0.73
C GLY A 72 -3.97 -14.27 -0.71
N VAL A 73 -3.02 -14.29 -1.64
CA VAL A 73 -3.27 -14.36 -3.07
C VAL A 73 -2.68 -15.64 -3.62
N VAL A 74 -3.49 -16.45 -4.28
CA VAL A 74 -3.03 -17.68 -4.94
C VAL A 74 -2.06 -17.30 -6.05
N PHE A 75 -0.82 -17.76 -5.92
CA PHE A 75 0.26 -17.41 -6.85
C PHE A 75 0.29 -18.32 -8.07
N ASP A 76 0.16 -19.62 -7.86
CA ASP A 76 0.23 -20.63 -8.91
C ASP A 76 -0.67 -21.85 -8.67
N THR A 77 -0.70 -22.75 -9.63
CA THR A 77 -1.45 -24.00 -9.57
C THR A 77 -0.76 -25.08 -8.72
N ALA A 78 0.49 -24.86 -8.31
CA ALA A 78 1.22 -25.79 -7.45
C ALA A 78 0.83 -25.64 -5.96
N GLY A 79 0.07 -24.60 -5.63
CA GLY A 79 -0.45 -24.39 -4.29
C GLY A 79 0.30 -23.32 -3.49
N HIS A 80 1.08 -22.49 -4.15
CA HIS A 80 1.74 -21.37 -3.48
C HIS A 80 0.81 -20.18 -3.33
N ILE A 81 0.84 -19.58 -2.13
CA ILE A 81 0.05 -18.39 -1.78
C ILE A 81 1.00 -17.33 -1.27
N ILE A 82 0.92 -16.13 -1.86
CA ILE A 82 1.63 -14.94 -1.36
C ILE A 82 0.76 -14.28 -0.30
N THR A 83 1.39 -13.87 0.79
CA THR A 83 0.77 -13.09 1.87
C THR A 83 1.81 -12.16 2.51
N ASN A 84 1.44 -11.41 3.54
CA ASN A 84 2.39 -10.62 4.32
C ASN A 84 3.14 -11.45 5.38
N ALA A 85 4.37 -11.04 5.68
CA ALA A 85 5.16 -11.66 6.74
C ALA A 85 4.54 -11.45 8.13
N HIS A 86 3.94 -10.27 8.38
CA HIS A 86 3.24 -10.00 9.64
C HIS A 86 1.97 -10.85 9.82
N VAL A 87 1.32 -11.28 8.73
CA VAL A 87 0.15 -12.19 8.78
C VAL A 87 0.56 -13.58 9.24
N VAL A 88 1.74 -14.06 8.83
CA VAL A 88 2.23 -15.37 9.25
C VAL A 88 2.90 -15.32 10.63
N GLY A 89 3.55 -14.20 10.99
CA GLY A 89 4.23 -14.01 12.25
C GLY A 89 5.26 -15.13 12.51
N GLN A 90 5.11 -15.80 13.65
CA GLN A 90 5.95 -16.93 14.04
C GLN A 90 5.29 -18.29 13.78
N ASP A 91 4.07 -18.30 13.25
CA ASP A 91 3.33 -19.52 12.98
C ASP A 91 3.88 -20.24 11.73
N THR A 92 3.80 -21.56 11.73
CA THR A 92 4.25 -22.40 10.61
C THR A 92 3.13 -23.24 9.98
N ARG A 93 1.96 -23.27 10.62
CA ARG A 93 0.80 -24.03 10.15
C ARG A 93 -0.43 -23.13 10.08
N PHE A 94 -1.17 -23.25 8.99
CA PHE A 94 -2.29 -22.39 8.66
C PHE A 94 -3.45 -23.21 8.14
N THR A 95 -4.64 -22.64 8.25
CA THR A 95 -5.82 -23.04 7.49
C THR A 95 -6.10 -21.96 6.46
N VAL A 96 -6.13 -22.35 5.19
CA VAL A 96 -6.49 -21.49 4.08
C VAL A 96 -7.95 -21.77 3.72
N ARG A 97 -8.78 -20.74 3.72
CA ARG A 97 -10.18 -20.82 3.33
C ARG A 97 -10.38 -20.15 1.98
N LEU A 98 -10.93 -20.89 1.05
CA LEU A 98 -11.25 -20.43 -0.30
C LEU A 98 -12.58 -19.67 -0.35
N SER A 99 -12.83 -18.92 -1.42
CA SER A 99 -14.12 -18.27 -1.70
C SER A 99 -15.29 -19.25 -1.76
N THR A 100 -15.04 -20.54 -2.05
CA THR A 100 -16.02 -21.64 -2.01
C THR A 100 -16.32 -22.14 -0.60
N ALA A 101 -15.77 -21.51 0.44
CA ALA A 101 -15.79 -21.94 1.84
C ALA A 101 -15.01 -23.24 2.13
N ALA A 102 -14.37 -23.85 1.16
CA ALA A 102 -13.49 -25.00 1.39
C ALA A 102 -12.28 -24.57 2.22
N GLN A 103 -11.86 -25.42 3.16
CA GLN A 103 -10.71 -25.20 4.03
C GLN A 103 -9.62 -26.20 3.71
N LEU A 104 -8.41 -25.71 3.51
CA LEU A 104 -7.24 -26.51 3.16
C LEU A 104 -6.11 -26.24 4.16
N PRO A 105 -5.40 -27.29 4.59
CA PRO A 105 -4.20 -27.10 5.42
C PRO A 105 -3.06 -26.50 4.59
N ALA A 106 -2.35 -25.58 5.19
CA ALA A 106 -1.18 -24.94 4.59
C ALA A 106 -0.02 -24.86 5.59
N THR A 107 1.19 -24.78 5.06
CA THR A 107 2.42 -24.61 5.84
C THR A 107 3.22 -23.42 5.31
N LEU A 108 3.97 -22.76 6.20
CA LEU A 108 4.92 -21.74 5.79
C LEU A 108 6.03 -22.38 4.94
N LEU A 109 6.21 -21.87 3.72
CA LEU A 109 7.34 -22.20 2.87
C LEU A 109 8.53 -21.33 3.24
N SER A 110 8.34 -20.01 3.26
CA SER A 110 9.38 -19.05 3.61
C SER A 110 8.73 -17.70 3.94
N SER A 111 9.43 -16.89 4.73
CA SER A 111 9.03 -15.52 5.08
C SER A 111 10.23 -14.58 4.94
N TYR A 112 9.97 -13.37 4.42
CA TYR A 112 10.95 -12.30 4.33
C TYR A 112 10.40 -11.01 4.96
N PRO A 113 10.54 -10.88 6.29
CA PRO A 113 10.02 -9.75 7.05
C PRO A 113 10.47 -8.36 6.56
N PRO A 114 11.71 -8.17 6.05
CA PRO A 114 12.14 -6.82 5.63
C PRO A 114 11.28 -6.17 4.53
N ASP A 115 10.65 -6.94 3.65
CA ASP A 115 9.71 -6.42 2.64
C ASP A 115 8.28 -6.93 2.87
N ASP A 116 8.01 -7.43 4.07
CA ASP A 116 6.69 -7.91 4.54
C ASP A 116 6.03 -8.91 3.57
N ILE A 117 6.79 -9.87 3.03
CA ILE A 117 6.30 -10.93 2.14
C ILE A 117 6.56 -12.30 2.73
N ALA A 118 5.57 -13.19 2.63
CA ALA A 118 5.68 -14.61 2.95
C ALA A 118 5.00 -15.46 1.88
N VAL A 119 5.43 -16.71 1.77
CA VAL A 119 4.82 -17.72 0.89
C VAL A 119 4.40 -18.91 1.71
N LEU A 120 3.13 -19.31 1.53
CA LEU A 120 2.59 -20.56 2.05
C LEU A 120 2.49 -21.61 0.94
N THR A 121 2.54 -22.87 1.33
CA THR A 121 2.22 -24.02 0.47
C THR A 121 0.97 -24.71 0.99
N VAL A 122 -0.05 -24.83 0.14
CA VAL A 122 -1.32 -25.51 0.42
C VAL A 122 -1.24 -26.96 0.00
N GLN A 123 -1.74 -27.85 0.86
CA GLN A 123 -1.90 -29.26 0.51
C GLN A 123 -3.25 -29.49 -0.18
N GLY A 124 -3.28 -30.26 -1.27
CA GLY A 124 -4.52 -30.53 -2.01
C GLY A 124 -4.98 -29.38 -2.93
N ALA A 125 -4.06 -28.74 -3.63
CA ALA A 125 -4.23 -27.52 -4.43
C ALA A 125 -5.16 -27.62 -5.66
N ALA A 126 -5.87 -28.75 -5.87
CA ALA A 126 -6.59 -29.07 -7.12
C ALA A 126 -7.66 -28.05 -7.56
N ASN A 127 -8.11 -27.16 -6.66
CA ASN A 127 -9.17 -26.19 -6.94
C ASN A 127 -8.73 -24.72 -6.72
N LEU A 128 -7.43 -24.47 -6.66
CA LEU A 128 -6.92 -23.11 -6.55
C LEU A 128 -6.99 -22.40 -7.90
N VAL A 129 -7.43 -21.16 -7.87
CA VAL A 129 -7.45 -20.26 -9.04
C VAL A 129 -6.33 -19.26 -8.89
N PRO A 130 -5.22 -19.36 -9.66
CA PRO A 130 -4.14 -18.39 -9.59
C PRO A 130 -4.59 -16.99 -9.99
N ALA A 131 -4.11 -15.99 -9.27
CA ALA A 131 -4.29 -14.60 -9.66
C ALA A 131 -3.43 -14.25 -10.87
N ARG A 132 -3.91 -13.28 -11.64
CA ARG A 132 -3.09 -12.67 -12.68
C ARG A 132 -2.32 -11.50 -12.06
N PHE A 133 -0.99 -11.62 -12.00
CA PHE A 133 -0.12 -10.55 -11.55
C PHE A 133 0.22 -9.63 -12.73
N GLY A 134 -0.02 -8.32 -12.55
CA GLY A 134 0.37 -7.26 -13.45
C GLY A 134 1.72 -6.67 -13.05
N ARG A 135 2.26 -5.79 -13.89
CA ARG A 135 3.52 -5.07 -13.61
C ARG A 135 3.23 -3.80 -12.83
N SER A 136 3.66 -3.76 -11.57
CA SER A 136 3.50 -2.58 -10.72
C SER A 136 4.31 -1.37 -11.17
N ALA A 137 5.43 -1.57 -11.88
CA ALA A 137 6.24 -0.49 -12.45
C ALA A 137 5.47 0.38 -13.47
N GLY A 138 4.34 -0.10 -14.01
CA GLY A 138 3.47 0.66 -14.90
C GLY A 138 2.45 1.54 -14.19
N SER A 139 2.29 1.40 -12.88
CA SER A 139 1.27 2.12 -12.09
C SER A 139 1.58 3.61 -12.00
N ARG A 140 0.52 4.43 -12.06
CA ARG A 140 0.62 5.90 -12.02
C ARG A 140 -0.40 6.48 -11.04
N PRO A 141 -0.09 7.60 -10.38
CA PRO A 141 -1.08 8.33 -9.61
C PRO A 141 -2.33 8.64 -10.46
N GLY A 142 -3.51 8.32 -9.90
CA GLY A 142 -4.79 8.44 -10.58
C GLY A 142 -5.34 7.12 -11.15
N ASP A 143 -4.54 6.07 -11.29
CA ASP A 143 -5.01 4.75 -11.73
C ASP A 143 -6.02 4.20 -10.72
N ILE A 144 -7.18 3.75 -11.19
CA ILE A 144 -8.21 3.14 -10.36
C ILE A 144 -7.72 1.78 -9.85
N VAL A 145 -7.90 1.55 -8.55
CA VAL A 145 -7.52 0.29 -7.91
C VAL A 145 -8.61 -0.19 -6.94
N MET A 146 -8.63 -1.50 -6.70
CA MET A 146 -9.46 -2.14 -5.67
C MET A 146 -8.58 -2.97 -4.76
N ALA A 147 -8.74 -2.80 -3.44
CA ALA A 147 -8.13 -3.68 -2.47
C ALA A 147 -9.13 -4.77 -2.09
N MET A 148 -8.70 -6.02 -2.20
CA MET A 148 -9.51 -7.21 -1.98
C MET A 148 -8.87 -8.08 -0.91
N GLY A 149 -9.67 -8.45 0.10
CA GLY A 149 -9.28 -9.37 1.15
C GLY A 149 -10.42 -10.32 1.48
N SER A 150 -10.13 -11.31 2.30
CA SER A 150 -11.11 -12.30 2.79
C SER A 150 -11.06 -12.36 4.31
N PRO A 151 -11.47 -11.29 5.02
CA PRO A 151 -11.41 -11.26 6.48
C PRO A 151 -12.52 -12.09 7.12
N LEU A 152 -12.20 -12.78 8.23
CA LEU A 152 -13.14 -13.34 9.21
C LEU A 152 -14.13 -14.39 8.69
N GLY A 153 -13.86 -15.04 7.55
CA GLY A 153 -14.78 -16.05 7.01
C GLY A 153 -16.18 -15.54 6.66
N LEU A 154 -16.38 -14.24 6.76
CA LEU A 154 -17.50 -13.49 6.22
C LEU A 154 -17.14 -13.09 4.78
N GLU A 155 -18.14 -12.77 3.97
CA GLU A 155 -17.97 -12.42 2.55
C GLU A 155 -16.75 -11.52 2.30
N SER A 156 -16.01 -11.84 1.22
CA SER A 156 -14.82 -11.10 0.80
C SER A 156 -15.04 -9.58 0.84
N SER A 157 -14.08 -8.85 1.40
CA SER A 157 -14.15 -7.40 1.50
C SER A 157 -13.45 -6.76 0.30
N VAL A 158 -14.14 -5.83 -0.35
CA VAL A 158 -13.59 -5.04 -1.46
C VAL A 158 -13.73 -3.57 -1.12
N THR A 159 -12.63 -2.84 -1.25
CA THR A 159 -12.60 -1.38 -1.17
C THR A 159 -11.99 -0.82 -2.44
N ASP A 160 -12.41 0.37 -2.86
CA ASP A 160 -11.89 1.02 -4.07
C ASP A 160 -11.22 2.35 -3.77
N GLY A 161 -10.42 2.79 -4.70
CA GLY A 161 -9.68 4.03 -4.64
C GLY A 161 -8.78 4.22 -5.85
N ILE A 162 -7.74 4.99 -5.68
CA ILE A 162 -6.73 5.23 -6.71
C ILE A 162 -5.32 4.96 -6.18
N VAL A 163 -4.39 4.75 -7.08
CA VAL A 163 -2.96 4.92 -6.78
C VAL A 163 -2.73 6.39 -6.44
N SER A 164 -2.30 6.68 -5.23
CA SER A 164 -2.01 8.05 -4.77
C SER A 164 -0.57 8.46 -5.05
N ALA A 165 0.37 7.50 -4.92
CA ALA A 165 1.78 7.66 -5.23
C ALA A 165 2.44 6.29 -5.45
N VAL A 166 3.61 6.29 -6.08
CA VAL A 166 4.45 5.09 -6.25
C VAL A 166 5.88 5.39 -5.77
N GLY A 167 6.64 4.35 -5.46
CA GLY A 167 8.03 4.47 -5.07
C GLY A 167 8.26 5.11 -3.69
N ARG A 168 7.24 5.09 -2.81
CA ARG A 168 7.39 5.61 -1.44
C ARG A 168 8.26 4.67 -0.59
N THR A 169 9.06 5.26 0.28
CA THR A 169 9.72 4.58 1.38
C THR A 169 8.97 4.93 2.66
N VAL A 170 8.48 3.93 3.38
CA VAL A 170 7.58 4.12 4.50
C VAL A 170 8.07 3.30 5.69
N PRO A 171 8.26 3.92 6.87
CA PRO A 171 8.52 3.18 8.09
C PRO A 171 7.31 2.33 8.47
N GLU A 172 7.55 1.10 8.84
CA GLU A 172 6.57 0.21 9.45
C GLU A 172 6.86 0.13 10.95
N PRO A 173 6.12 0.86 11.80
CA PRO A 173 6.35 0.84 13.23
C PRO A 173 6.19 -0.57 13.82
N PRO A 174 6.98 -0.96 14.82
CA PRO A 174 6.77 -2.21 15.54
C PRO A 174 5.42 -2.19 16.29
N GLY A 175 4.74 -3.32 16.32
CA GLY A 175 3.40 -3.45 16.93
C GLY A 175 2.27 -3.24 15.91
N GLN A 176 1.03 -3.51 16.29
CA GLN A 176 -0.17 -3.45 15.43
C GLN A 176 -0.03 -4.18 14.08
N GLY A 177 0.78 -5.26 14.05
CA GLY A 177 1.10 -6.01 12.82
C GLY A 177 2.38 -5.56 12.14
N GLY A 178 2.96 -4.41 12.49
CA GLY A 178 4.21 -3.92 11.94
C GLY A 178 5.45 -4.63 12.53
N LEU A 179 6.43 -4.90 11.68
CA LEU A 179 7.66 -5.62 12.03
C LEU A 179 8.81 -4.70 12.43
N GLY A 180 8.59 -3.37 12.44
CA GLY A 180 9.63 -2.38 12.73
C GLY A 180 10.68 -2.27 11.62
N THR A 181 10.24 -2.39 10.37
CA THR A 181 11.09 -2.32 9.18
C THR A 181 10.80 -1.07 8.36
N VAL A 182 11.53 -0.89 7.27
CA VAL A 182 11.27 0.14 6.26
C VAL A 182 10.83 -0.55 4.99
N LEU A 183 9.58 -0.35 4.61
CA LEU A 183 9.05 -0.80 3.32
C LEU A 183 9.47 0.16 2.22
N ARG A 184 10.04 -0.37 1.15
CA ARG A 184 10.58 0.41 0.04
C ARG A 184 9.70 0.32 -1.19
N GLN A 185 9.71 1.39 -2.00
CA GLN A 185 9.03 1.42 -3.30
C GLN A 185 7.53 1.11 -3.24
N VAL A 186 6.89 1.24 -2.06
CA VAL A 186 5.48 0.89 -1.90
C VAL A 186 4.58 1.74 -2.79
N ILE A 187 3.45 1.14 -3.16
CA ILE A 187 2.33 1.83 -3.78
C ILE A 187 1.48 2.43 -2.67
N GLN A 188 1.31 3.75 -2.68
CA GLN A 188 0.33 4.43 -1.83
C GLN A 188 -1.01 4.44 -2.53
N THR A 189 -2.09 4.12 -1.81
CA THR A 189 -3.46 4.11 -2.33
C THR A 189 -4.43 4.82 -1.39
N SER A 190 -5.48 5.40 -1.96
CA SER A 190 -6.62 5.92 -1.21
C SER A 190 -7.67 4.84 -0.91
N ALA A 191 -7.58 3.64 -1.51
CA ALA A 191 -8.43 2.52 -1.16
C ALA A 191 -8.24 2.19 0.33
N PRO A 192 -9.33 2.13 1.13
CA PRO A 192 -9.24 1.80 2.55
C PRO A 192 -8.57 0.44 2.77
N ILE A 193 -7.42 0.45 3.45
CA ILE A 193 -6.74 -0.75 3.92
C ILE A 193 -7.11 -0.92 5.39
N ASN A 194 -7.76 -2.03 5.69
CA ASN A 194 -8.26 -2.37 7.02
C ASN A 194 -7.75 -3.75 7.43
N PRO A 195 -7.79 -4.09 8.73
CA PRO A 195 -7.53 -5.46 9.16
C PRO A 195 -8.36 -6.46 8.36
N GLY A 196 -7.68 -7.40 7.70
CA GLY A 196 -8.27 -8.39 6.81
C GLY A 196 -7.95 -8.21 5.32
N ASN A 197 -7.61 -7.01 4.84
CA ASN A 197 -7.10 -6.82 3.48
C ASN A 197 -5.60 -7.13 3.39
N SER A 198 -4.87 -7.08 4.50
CA SER A 198 -3.42 -7.37 4.55
C SER A 198 -3.13 -8.76 4.01
N GLY A 199 -2.17 -8.86 3.11
CA GLY A 199 -1.80 -10.08 2.38
C GLY A 199 -2.71 -10.41 1.19
N GLY A 200 -3.81 -9.70 1.01
CA GLY A 200 -4.72 -9.85 -0.12
C GLY A 200 -4.21 -9.18 -1.40
N ALA A 201 -5.11 -8.73 -2.26
CA ALA A 201 -4.77 -8.18 -3.56
C ALA A 201 -5.11 -6.70 -3.68
N LEU A 202 -4.18 -5.88 -4.16
CA LEU A 202 -4.46 -4.58 -4.76
C LEU A 202 -4.49 -4.77 -6.27
N VAL A 203 -5.65 -4.58 -6.90
CA VAL A 203 -5.84 -4.86 -8.33
C VAL A 203 -6.14 -3.61 -9.13
N ASN A 204 -5.67 -3.59 -10.39
CA ASN A 204 -5.96 -2.53 -11.33
C ASN A 204 -7.28 -2.74 -12.08
N ALA A 205 -7.66 -1.81 -12.95
CA ALA A 205 -8.87 -1.89 -13.76
C ALA A 205 -8.88 -3.05 -14.80
N ALA A 206 -7.77 -3.72 -15.03
CA ALA A 206 -7.69 -4.93 -15.85
C ALA A 206 -7.95 -6.21 -15.04
N GLY A 207 -8.08 -6.11 -13.71
CA GLY A 207 -8.18 -7.25 -12.79
C GLY A 207 -6.84 -7.94 -12.55
N GLU A 208 -5.75 -7.22 -12.67
CA GLU A 208 -4.40 -7.72 -12.41
C GLU A 208 -3.94 -7.25 -11.03
N VAL A 209 -3.32 -8.14 -10.26
CA VAL A 209 -2.71 -7.81 -8.97
C VAL A 209 -1.47 -6.97 -9.20
N ILE A 210 -1.49 -5.72 -8.77
CA ILE A 210 -0.35 -4.78 -8.87
C ILE A 210 0.34 -4.57 -7.52
N GLY A 211 -0.19 -5.11 -6.45
CA GLY A 211 0.44 -5.04 -5.13
C GLY A 211 -0.26 -5.92 -4.10
N ILE A 212 0.44 -6.12 -2.98
CA ILE A 212 -0.05 -6.82 -1.79
C ILE A 212 -0.29 -5.77 -0.70
N PRO A 213 -1.55 -5.45 -0.36
CA PRO A 213 -1.84 -4.53 0.74
C PRO A 213 -1.17 -4.98 2.03
N THR A 214 -0.55 -4.05 2.74
CA THR A 214 0.21 -4.37 3.96
C THR A 214 -0.24 -3.54 5.15
N LEU A 215 -0.15 -2.21 5.10
CA LEU A 215 -0.50 -1.36 6.23
C LEU A 215 -1.26 -0.10 5.81
N ALA A 216 -2.01 0.46 6.76
CA ALA A 216 -2.51 1.83 6.69
C ALA A 216 -1.53 2.76 7.41
N ALA A 217 -1.44 4.02 6.95
CA ALA A 217 -0.71 5.02 7.71
C ALA A 217 -1.32 5.19 9.11
N VAL A 218 -0.48 5.31 10.12
CA VAL A 218 -0.91 5.54 11.50
C VAL A 218 -0.52 6.97 11.89
N ASN A 219 -1.45 7.70 12.49
CA ASN A 219 -1.15 8.99 13.11
C ASN A 219 -0.35 8.71 14.39
N PRO A 220 0.91 9.20 14.50
CA PRO A 220 1.75 8.92 15.67
C PRO A 220 1.18 9.47 16.98
N GLU A 221 0.42 10.57 16.93
CA GLU A 221 -0.15 11.21 18.11
C GLU A 221 -1.42 10.50 18.61
N LEU A 222 -2.21 9.93 17.70
CA LEU A 222 -3.50 9.32 18.02
C LEU A 222 -3.42 7.78 18.06
N GLY A 223 -2.36 7.17 17.55
CA GLY A 223 -2.21 5.71 17.42
C GLY A 223 -3.28 5.05 16.53
N SER A 224 -3.99 5.85 15.72
CA SER A 224 -5.09 5.38 14.87
C SER A 224 -4.73 5.46 13.39
N ALA A 225 -5.33 4.58 12.57
CA ALA A 225 -5.16 4.61 11.13
C ALA A 225 -5.63 5.95 10.55
N VAL A 226 -4.87 6.49 9.60
CA VAL A 226 -5.22 7.69 8.83
C VAL A 226 -6.11 7.28 7.67
N PRO A 227 -7.38 7.69 7.62
CA PRO A 227 -8.27 7.32 6.53
C PRO A 227 -7.73 7.78 5.17
N GLY A 228 -7.84 6.92 4.16
CA GLY A 228 -7.44 7.25 2.79
C GLY A 228 -5.94 7.23 2.51
N ILE A 229 -5.14 6.68 3.44
CA ILE A 229 -3.71 6.45 3.21
C ILE A 229 -3.39 5.00 3.55
N GLY A 230 -3.34 4.17 2.52
CA GLY A 230 -2.92 2.77 2.60
C GLY A 230 -1.67 2.53 1.74
N PHE A 231 -0.97 1.44 2.04
CA PHE A 231 0.24 1.04 1.34
C PHE A 231 0.17 -0.42 0.92
N ALA A 232 0.77 -0.72 -0.23
CA ALA A 232 0.89 -2.08 -0.74
C ALA A 232 2.33 -2.34 -1.23
N VAL A 233 2.83 -3.53 -0.96
CA VAL A 233 4.10 -4.01 -1.54
C VAL A 233 3.86 -4.24 -3.04
N PRO A 234 4.68 -3.65 -3.93
CA PRO A 234 4.50 -3.78 -5.39
C PRO A 234 4.52 -5.23 -5.86
N SER A 235 3.70 -5.57 -6.83
CA SER A 235 3.65 -6.94 -7.39
C SER A 235 4.99 -7.39 -7.96
N ASP A 236 5.76 -6.50 -8.60
CA ASP A 236 7.08 -6.84 -9.14
C ASP A 236 8.03 -7.30 -8.01
N VAL A 237 7.98 -6.66 -6.83
CA VAL A 237 8.75 -7.07 -5.66
C VAL A 237 8.21 -8.37 -5.06
N ALA A 238 6.88 -8.45 -4.85
CA ALA A 238 6.26 -9.61 -4.22
C ALA A 238 6.47 -10.90 -5.05
N THR A 239 6.34 -10.82 -6.38
CA THR A 239 6.50 -11.98 -7.27
C THR A 239 7.97 -12.40 -7.40
N ASP A 240 8.92 -11.44 -7.41
CA ASP A 240 10.36 -11.76 -7.42
C ASP A 240 10.76 -12.49 -6.12
N LEU A 241 10.40 -11.94 -4.96
CA LEU A 241 10.69 -12.56 -3.68
C LEU A 241 10.01 -13.94 -3.54
N ALA A 242 8.73 -14.06 -3.94
CA ALA A 242 8.02 -15.33 -3.92
C ALA A 242 8.69 -16.37 -4.84
N GLY A 243 9.09 -15.97 -6.04
CA GLY A 243 9.82 -16.84 -6.97
C GLY A 243 11.13 -17.37 -6.38
N GLN A 244 11.89 -16.52 -5.69
CA GLN A 244 13.11 -16.93 -4.98
C GLN A 244 12.82 -17.88 -3.83
N MET A 245 11.80 -17.58 -3.01
CA MET A 245 11.37 -18.46 -1.90
C MET A 245 10.94 -19.83 -2.41
N ILE A 246 10.20 -19.91 -3.51
CA ILE A 246 9.76 -21.16 -4.13
C ILE A 246 10.95 -21.95 -4.68
N ALA A 247 11.87 -21.28 -5.37
CA ALA A 247 13.00 -21.94 -6.00
C ALA A 247 14.12 -22.37 -5.03
N HIS A 248 14.32 -21.61 -3.94
CA HIS A 248 15.49 -21.76 -3.05
C HIS A 248 15.12 -21.97 -1.58
N GLY A 249 13.84 -21.97 -1.22
CA GLY A 249 13.37 -22.01 0.16
C GLY A 249 13.63 -20.73 0.97
N ARG A 250 14.21 -19.72 0.34
CA ARG A 250 14.56 -18.42 0.96
C ARG A 250 14.77 -17.35 -0.09
N VAL A 251 14.77 -16.08 0.32
CA VAL A 251 15.22 -14.96 -0.51
C VAL A 251 16.75 -15.02 -0.62
N VAL A 252 17.28 -15.02 -1.83
CA VAL A 252 18.74 -15.00 -2.11
C VAL A 252 19.23 -13.64 -2.57
N ASN A 253 18.34 -12.81 -3.14
CA ASN A 253 18.60 -11.45 -3.58
C ASN A 253 17.45 -10.54 -3.12
N SER A 254 17.67 -9.76 -2.08
CA SER A 254 16.65 -8.86 -1.54
C SER A 254 16.59 -7.50 -2.24
N HIS A 255 17.55 -7.18 -3.10
CA HIS A 255 17.75 -5.84 -3.66
C HIS A 255 17.87 -4.72 -2.58
N ARG A 256 18.09 -5.10 -1.31
CA ARG A 256 18.28 -4.17 -0.20
C ARG A 256 19.78 -3.97 0.03
N THR A 257 20.12 -2.77 0.47
CA THR A 257 21.51 -2.39 0.74
C THR A 257 21.83 -2.46 2.23
N ALA A 258 23.08 -2.76 2.53
CA ALA A 258 23.60 -2.83 3.88
C ALA A 258 25.01 -2.23 3.98
N LEU A 259 25.30 -1.71 5.18
CA LEU A 259 26.65 -1.31 5.57
C LEU A 259 27.47 -2.48 6.14
N GLY A 260 26.84 -3.62 6.44
CA GLY A 260 27.49 -4.74 7.11
C GLY A 260 27.83 -4.42 8.57
N ILE A 261 26.86 -3.87 9.30
CA ILE A 261 26.98 -3.55 10.73
C ILE A 261 25.80 -4.09 11.51
N SER A 262 26.02 -4.34 12.81
CA SER A 262 24.97 -4.38 13.82
C SER A 262 24.93 -3.03 14.51
N ALA A 263 23.75 -2.42 14.65
CA ALA A 263 23.64 -1.05 15.08
C ALA A 263 22.42 -0.81 15.96
N ALA A 264 22.46 0.22 16.80
CA ALA A 264 21.36 0.63 17.67
C ALA A 264 21.26 2.14 17.73
N THR A 265 20.04 2.65 17.95
CA THR A 265 19.81 4.09 18.18
C THR A 265 20.55 4.54 19.44
N VAL A 266 21.26 5.67 19.33
CA VAL A 266 21.90 6.36 20.45
C VAL A 266 21.06 7.57 20.81
N THR A 267 20.77 7.73 22.10
CA THR A 267 20.05 8.88 22.63
C THR A 267 20.95 9.78 23.47
N ASP A 268 20.60 11.04 23.57
CA ASP A 268 21.19 11.96 24.55
C ASP A 268 20.68 11.65 25.98
N PRO A 269 21.19 12.33 27.04
CA PRO A 269 20.72 12.14 28.41
C PRO A 269 19.22 12.43 28.64
N ASN A 270 18.58 13.17 27.73
CA ASN A 270 17.15 13.47 27.79
C ASN A 270 16.29 12.44 27.01
N GLY A 271 16.91 11.40 26.44
CA GLY A 271 16.24 10.37 25.65
C GLY A 271 16.00 10.75 24.18
N VAL A 272 16.53 11.87 23.70
CA VAL A 272 16.39 12.31 22.30
C VAL A 272 17.36 11.54 21.41
N PRO A 273 16.90 10.90 20.31
CA PRO A 273 17.78 10.22 19.36
C PRO A 273 18.77 11.19 18.70
N ILE A 274 20.05 10.82 18.68
CA ILE A 274 21.16 11.66 18.17
C ILE A 274 22.03 10.97 17.12
N GLY A 275 21.69 9.75 16.74
CA GLY A 275 22.41 8.97 15.73
C GLY A 275 22.30 7.47 15.95
N VAL A 276 23.05 6.72 15.14
CA VAL A 276 23.08 5.25 15.16
C VAL A 276 24.45 4.77 15.56
N GLY A 277 24.55 4.16 16.74
CA GLY A 277 25.79 3.57 17.26
C GLY A 277 26.10 2.23 16.56
N VAL A 278 27.31 2.12 16.04
CA VAL A 278 27.83 0.87 15.51
C VAL A 278 28.20 -0.05 16.68
N VAL A 279 27.45 -1.16 16.82
CA VAL A 279 27.68 -2.16 17.86
C VAL A 279 28.73 -3.17 17.38
N GLU A 280 28.56 -3.69 16.18
CA GLU A 280 29.47 -4.62 15.54
C GLU A 280 29.69 -4.26 14.08
N VAL A 281 30.85 -4.61 13.56
CA VAL A 281 31.21 -4.49 12.15
C VAL A 281 31.52 -5.87 11.61
N LYS A 282 30.78 -6.27 10.55
CA LYS A 282 30.98 -7.56 9.88
C LYS A 282 32.40 -7.60 9.28
N PRO A 283 33.22 -8.59 9.65
CA PRO A 283 34.56 -8.74 9.06
C PRO A 283 34.48 -8.88 7.53
N GLY A 284 35.31 -8.10 6.81
CA GLY A 284 35.32 -8.09 5.34
C GLY A 284 34.11 -7.42 4.68
N GLY A 285 33.16 -6.88 5.45
CA GLY A 285 32.01 -6.14 4.93
C GLY A 285 32.34 -4.69 4.57
N PRO A 286 31.36 -3.96 3.99
CA PRO A 286 31.53 -2.58 3.53
C PRO A 286 32.04 -1.61 4.59
N ALA A 287 31.44 -1.67 5.78
CA ALA A 287 31.82 -0.82 6.89
C ALA A 287 33.26 -1.11 7.37
N ALA A 288 33.67 -2.39 7.43
CA ALA A 288 35.03 -2.75 7.76
C ALA A 288 36.04 -2.21 6.73
N ALA A 289 35.73 -2.37 5.45
CA ALA A 289 36.58 -1.86 4.35
C ALA A 289 36.71 -0.33 4.36
N ALA A 290 35.66 0.38 4.78
CA ALA A 290 35.65 1.83 4.91
C ALA A 290 36.24 2.32 6.24
N GLY A 291 36.63 1.43 7.16
CA GLY A 291 37.27 1.78 8.44
C GLY A 291 36.30 2.24 9.53
N LEU A 292 35.01 1.87 9.43
CA LEU A 292 34.08 1.99 10.55
C LEU A 292 34.50 1.02 11.67
N ARG A 293 34.19 1.39 12.91
CA ARG A 293 34.56 0.62 14.09
C ARG A 293 33.39 0.56 15.08
N PRO A 294 33.30 -0.48 15.91
CA PRO A 294 32.41 -0.44 17.06
C PRO A 294 32.65 0.82 17.90
N GLY A 295 31.56 1.46 18.33
CA GLY A 295 31.59 2.73 19.07
C GLY A 295 31.50 3.99 18.21
N ASP A 296 31.60 3.91 16.88
CA ASP A 296 31.24 5.02 15.99
C ASP A 296 29.74 5.30 16.07
N VAL A 297 29.36 6.58 15.93
CA VAL A 297 27.95 6.97 15.85
C VAL A 297 27.69 7.58 14.47
N ILE A 298 26.91 6.91 13.64
CA ILE A 298 26.49 7.40 12.33
C ILE A 298 25.51 8.55 12.54
N THR A 299 25.77 9.70 11.93
CA THR A 299 24.97 10.91 12.03
C THR A 299 24.41 11.39 10.69
N ALA A 300 24.98 10.93 9.55
CA ALA A 300 24.43 11.18 8.22
C ALA A 300 24.85 10.10 7.22
N VAL A 301 24.05 9.88 6.19
CA VAL A 301 24.35 9.06 5.02
C VAL A 301 24.03 9.86 3.77
N ALA A 302 24.98 9.96 2.83
CA ALA A 302 24.85 10.77 1.61
C ALA A 302 24.38 12.22 1.87
N GLY A 303 24.81 12.80 3.00
CA GLY A 303 24.43 14.15 3.44
C GLY A 303 23.05 14.24 4.13
N GLU A 304 22.25 13.17 4.17
CA GLU A 304 20.99 13.15 4.88
C GLU A 304 21.21 12.82 6.37
N PRO A 305 20.62 13.60 7.30
CA PRO A 305 20.75 13.34 8.73
C PRO A 305 20.17 11.98 9.12
N VAL A 306 20.88 11.26 9.98
CA VAL A 306 20.48 9.98 10.55
C VAL A 306 20.41 10.13 12.07
N THR A 307 19.20 10.18 12.62
CA THR A 307 18.95 10.37 14.05
C THR A 307 18.77 9.07 14.80
N ASP A 308 18.29 8.03 14.12
CA ASP A 308 17.97 6.73 14.70
C ASP A 308 18.12 5.59 13.67
N ALA A 309 17.90 4.36 14.12
CA ALA A 309 18.04 3.17 13.27
C ALA A 309 17.05 3.16 12.09
N LEU A 310 15.85 3.74 12.26
CA LEU A 310 14.86 3.84 11.21
C LEU A 310 15.32 4.81 10.12
N ALA A 311 15.79 6.01 10.50
CA ALA A 311 16.36 6.98 9.58
C ALA A 311 17.56 6.43 8.80
N LEU A 312 18.40 5.58 9.43
CA LEU A 312 19.48 4.88 8.73
C LEU A 312 18.94 3.93 7.66
N GLN A 313 17.92 3.14 7.98
CA GLN A 313 17.29 2.24 7.01
C GLN A 313 16.64 3.01 5.86
N GLU A 314 15.96 4.11 6.14
CA GLU A 314 15.36 4.99 5.13
C GLU A 314 16.42 5.59 4.19
N ALA A 315 17.53 6.08 4.75
CA ALA A 315 18.63 6.62 3.96
C ALA A 315 19.24 5.55 3.04
N LEU A 316 19.54 4.36 3.59
CA LEU A 316 20.07 3.24 2.80
C LEU A 316 19.11 2.73 1.73
N ALA A 317 17.80 2.80 1.98
CA ALA A 317 16.77 2.32 1.05
C ALA A 317 16.73 3.09 -0.28
N ARG A 318 17.34 4.27 -0.35
CA ARG A 318 17.42 5.11 -1.56
C ARG A 318 18.61 4.79 -2.45
N HIS A 319 19.49 3.89 -2.01
CA HIS A 319 20.74 3.53 -2.69
C HIS A 319 20.73 2.08 -3.15
N ASN A 320 21.60 1.74 -4.10
CA ASN A 320 21.73 0.40 -4.65
C ASN A 320 23.00 -0.30 -4.15
N ALA A 321 22.99 -1.63 -4.16
CA ALA A 321 24.21 -2.42 -3.88
C ALA A 321 25.27 -2.12 -4.94
N GLY A 322 26.50 -1.95 -4.51
CA GLY A 322 27.63 -1.50 -5.32
C GLY A 322 27.79 0.03 -5.41
N GLU A 323 26.79 0.78 -4.96
CA GLU A 323 26.86 2.25 -4.90
C GLU A 323 27.81 2.69 -3.79
N ARG A 324 28.56 3.76 -4.07
CA ARG A 324 29.46 4.40 -3.11
C ARG A 324 28.74 5.58 -2.45
N VAL A 325 28.61 5.55 -1.14
CA VAL A 325 27.95 6.59 -0.35
C VAL A 325 28.89 7.14 0.73
N ASP A 326 28.77 8.41 1.02
CA ASP A 326 29.49 9.03 2.11
C ASP A 326 28.69 8.86 3.42
N VAL A 327 29.33 8.31 4.42
CA VAL A 327 28.78 8.09 5.76
C VAL A 327 29.51 9.00 6.73
N THR A 328 28.79 9.94 7.34
CA THR A 328 29.33 10.79 8.40
C THR A 328 29.16 10.14 9.73
N ILE A 329 30.26 9.99 10.46
CA ILE A 329 30.28 9.38 11.78
C ILE A 329 30.87 10.36 12.81
N ARG A 330 30.42 10.22 14.04
CA ARG A 330 31.09 10.79 15.20
C ARG A 330 31.93 9.69 15.86
N ARG A 331 33.23 9.94 15.97
CA ARG A 331 34.21 9.07 16.65
C ARG A 331 34.85 9.86 17.80
N GLY A 332 34.38 9.58 19.03
CA GLY A 332 34.67 10.45 20.17
C GLY A 332 34.06 11.82 19.95
N GLU A 333 34.88 12.88 20.02
CA GLU A 333 34.46 14.27 19.76
C GLU A 333 34.62 14.72 18.29
N SER A 334 35.21 13.88 17.45
CA SER A 334 35.51 14.23 16.06
C SER A 334 34.44 13.75 15.12
N SER A 335 34.03 14.60 14.16
CA SER A 335 33.21 14.22 13.02
C SER A 335 34.11 13.77 11.85
N VAL A 336 33.87 12.61 11.30
CA VAL A 336 34.63 12.02 10.20
C VAL A 336 33.64 11.52 9.13
N THR A 337 33.95 11.79 7.86
CA THR A 337 33.22 11.21 6.74
C THR A 337 34.03 10.09 6.12
N VAL A 338 33.45 8.94 5.95
CA VAL A 338 34.05 7.77 5.29
C VAL A 338 33.18 7.38 4.09
N SER A 339 33.85 6.97 3.01
CA SER A 339 33.15 6.53 1.79
C SER A 339 32.98 5.01 1.80
N VAL A 340 31.74 4.54 1.77
CA VAL A 340 31.37 3.13 1.88
C VAL A 340 30.78 2.66 0.55
N VAL A 341 31.22 1.50 0.06
CA VAL A 341 30.58 0.82 -1.08
C VAL A 341 29.55 -0.14 -0.48
N LEU A 342 28.26 0.14 -0.70
CA LEU A 342 27.17 -0.67 -0.14
C LEU A 342 27.16 -2.09 -0.68
N GLU A 343 26.93 -3.07 0.19
CA GLU A 343 26.65 -4.46 -0.24
C GLU A 343 25.15 -4.74 -0.25
N MET A 344 24.77 -5.85 -0.85
CA MET A 344 23.42 -6.36 -0.71
C MET A 344 23.20 -6.86 0.71
N LEU A 345 22.04 -6.51 1.30
CA LEU A 345 21.63 -7.07 2.58
C LEU A 345 21.51 -8.60 2.42
N PRO A 346 22.27 -9.40 3.19
CA PRO A 346 22.14 -10.84 3.13
C PRO A 346 20.70 -11.26 3.42
N ALA A 347 20.21 -12.23 2.66
CA ALA A 347 18.97 -12.90 2.98
C ALA A 347 19.21 -13.76 4.24
N THR A 348 18.44 -13.57 5.27
CA THR A 348 18.45 -14.36 6.51
C THR A 348 17.54 -15.56 6.39
#